data_8a868a98e3e1c3ff6a89a45c44fdc710
#
_entry.id   8a868a98e3e1c3ff6a89a45c44fdc710
#
_cell.length_a   1.000
_cell.length_b   1.000
_cell.length_c   1.000
_cell.angle_alpha   90.00
_cell.angle_beta   90.00
_cell.angle_gamma   90.00
#
_symmetry.space_group_name_H-M   'P 1'
#
loop_
_entity.id
_entity.type
_entity.pdbx_description
1 polymer ?
#
loop_
_entity_poly.entity_id
_entity_poly.type
_entity_poly.pdbx_seq_one_letter_code
_entity_poly.pdbx_strand_id
1 'polypeptide(L)'
;MARGDRLAVERRFAGSTVTYTHHGIDLGDGTVVHARPDDPERIFDGGSVARTSRGEFSAGAPIRVITDPPALHPPDEIAARALSLVGRDGYCPVVENCEHFATWCATGERGSRQVDLLAARVASTASRVAAVVAARTAAGAAERVLIRTALGTTVRFGLRTLLPATLVAEGAAIAAEWSAHQAGHSPERSRRAGESAGMATSAAVCAAAAAAAGPAAIVTGALAGMALWLGGSAAAGVAERALRPGAPCRDAKAGQRLE
;
A
#
# COMPACT_ATOMS: atom_id res chain seq x y z
N MET A 1 -11.62 -8.65 -25.19
CA MET A 1 -12.39 -8.64 -23.94
C MET A 1 -13.53 -9.61 -24.16
N ALA A 2 -13.57 -10.64 -23.36
CA ALA A 2 -14.52 -11.74 -23.45
C ALA A 2 -15.34 -11.82 -22.15
N ARG A 3 -16.45 -12.59 -22.20
CA ARG A 3 -17.27 -12.87 -21.03
C ARG A 3 -16.43 -13.47 -19.89
N GLY A 4 -16.59 -12.94 -18.69
CA GLY A 4 -15.84 -13.37 -17.52
C GLY A 4 -14.47 -12.69 -17.33
N ASP A 5 -14.01 -11.89 -18.30
CA ASP A 5 -12.76 -11.15 -18.15
C ASP A 5 -12.84 -10.15 -16.98
N ARG A 6 -11.79 -10.12 -16.16
CA ARG A 6 -11.59 -9.03 -15.21
C ARG A 6 -11.02 -7.82 -15.93
N LEU A 7 -11.73 -6.73 -15.85
CA LEU A 7 -11.35 -5.47 -16.47
C LEU A 7 -10.80 -4.50 -15.44
N ALA A 8 -9.88 -3.67 -15.89
CA ALA A 8 -9.33 -2.57 -15.13
C ALA A 8 -9.22 -1.31 -15.97
N VAL A 9 -9.58 -0.18 -15.39
CA VAL A 9 -9.43 1.15 -15.96
C VAL A 9 -8.78 2.07 -14.94
N GLU A 10 -7.94 2.99 -15.40
CA GLU A 10 -7.38 4.01 -14.54
C GLU A 10 -8.38 5.16 -14.36
N ARG A 11 -8.63 5.56 -13.13
CA ARG A 11 -9.52 6.67 -12.79
C ARG A 11 -8.82 7.64 -11.86
N ARG A 12 -9.31 8.88 -11.83
CA ARG A 12 -8.88 9.90 -10.87
C ARG A 12 -9.94 10.09 -9.80
N PHE A 13 -9.50 10.30 -8.57
CA PHE A 13 -10.40 10.79 -7.53
C PHE A 13 -10.87 12.20 -7.89
N ALA A 14 -12.16 12.46 -7.70
CA ALA A 14 -12.76 13.77 -7.99
C ALA A 14 -11.96 14.90 -7.32
N GLY A 15 -11.63 15.94 -8.09
CA GLY A 15 -10.89 17.10 -7.60
C GLY A 15 -9.41 16.87 -7.25
N SER A 16 -8.83 15.68 -7.54
CA SER A 16 -7.44 15.38 -7.19
C SER A 16 -6.61 14.91 -8.40
N THR A 17 -5.28 14.91 -8.23
CA THR A 17 -4.34 14.29 -9.18
C THR A 17 -4.08 12.81 -8.87
N VAL A 18 -4.67 12.28 -7.80
CA VAL A 18 -4.47 10.89 -7.36
C VAL A 18 -5.27 9.96 -8.26
N THR A 19 -4.60 8.98 -8.84
CA THR A 19 -5.21 7.92 -9.65
C THR A 19 -5.40 6.66 -8.84
N TYR A 20 -6.43 5.89 -9.21
CA TYR A 20 -6.66 4.54 -8.71
C TYR A 20 -7.13 3.64 -9.86
N THR A 21 -6.99 2.34 -9.68
CA THR A 21 -7.46 1.37 -10.67
C THR A 21 -8.87 0.92 -10.29
N HIS A 22 -9.81 1.11 -11.21
CA HIS A 22 -11.19 0.66 -11.07
C HIS A 22 -11.39 -0.67 -11.79
N HIS A 23 -12.01 -1.64 -11.12
CA HIS A 23 -12.14 -3.02 -11.59
C HIS A 23 -13.60 -3.40 -11.85
N GLY A 24 -13.81 -4.32 -12.80
CA GLY A 24 -15.12 -4.88 -13.12
C GLY A 24 -15.02 -6.23 -13.85
N ILE A 25 -16.16 -6.87 -14.05
CA ILE A 25 -16.31 -8.14 -14.79
C ILE A 25 -17.08 -7.90 -16.08
N ASP A 26 -16.49 -8.27 -17.21
CA ASP A 26 -17.13 -8.22 -18.53
C ASP A 26 -18.20 -9.32 -18.66
N LEU A 27 -19.40 -8.96 -19.08
CA LEU A 27 -20.47 -9.94 -19.32
C LEU A 27 -20.48 -10.49 -20.76
N GLY A 28 -19.61 -10.00 -21.65
CA GLY A 28 -19.52 -10.42 -23.03
C GLY A 28 -20.60 -9.80 -23.97
N ASP A 29 -21.55 -9.06 -23.41
CA ASP A 29 -22.69 -8.44 -24.12
C ASP A 29 -22.56 -6.91 -24.23
N GLY A 30 -21.36 -6.37 -24.00
CA GLY A 30 -21.10 -4.93 -24.00
C GLY A 30 -21.36 -4.26 -22.67
N THR A 31 -21.70 -5.02 -21.62
CA THR A 31 -21.90 -4.52 -20.27
C THR A 31 -20.86 -5.06 -19.30
N VAL A 32 -20.65 -4.34 -18.20
CA VAL A 32 -19.69 -4.65 -17.13
C VAL A 32 -20.40 -4.56 -15.79
N VAL A 33 -20.15 -5.51 -14.91
CA VAL A 33 -20.56 -5.44 -13.50
C VAL A 33 -19.39 -4.99 -12.66
N HIS A 34 -19.59 -3.98 -11.84
CA HIS A 34 -18.56 -3.44 -10.98
C HIS A 34 -19.12 -2.86 -9.67
N ALA A 35 -18.34 -2.91 -8.60
CA ALA A 35 -18.68 -2.24 -7.36
C ALA A 35 -18.22 -0.78 -7.45
N ARG A 36 -19.08 0.17 -7.14
CA ARG A 36 -18.82 1.60 -7.25
C ARG A 36 -19.41 2.39 -6.08
N PRO A 37 -18.84 3.54 -5.71
CA PRO A 37 -19.51 4.46 -4.79
C PRO A 37 -20.78 5.00 -5.48
N ASP A 38 -21.79 5.33 -4.68
CA ASP A 38 -23.02 5.96 -5.18
C ASP A 38 -22.73 7.42 -5.59
N ASP A 39 -21.84 8.10 -4.85
CA ASP A 39 -21.33 9.41 -5.17
C ASP A 39 -19.80 9.37 -5.37
N PRO A 40 -19.29 9.69 -6.56
CA PRO A 40 -17.85 9.72 -6.83
C PRO A 40 -17.05 10.73 -6.00
N GLU A 41 -17.71 11.77 -5.44
CA GLU A 41 -17.10 12.76 -4.58
C GLU A 41 -17.08 12.32 -3.11
N ARG A 42 -17.93 11.36 -2.75
CA ARG A 42 -18.15 10.85 -1.39
C ARG A 42 -17.94 9.34 -1.30
N ILE A 43 -16.77 8.91 -1.69
CA ILE A 43 -16.43 7.48 -1.84
C ILE A 43 -16.55 6.65 -0.55
N PHE A 44 -16.63 7.29 0.62
CA PHE A 44 -16.80 6.64 1.93
C PHE A 44 -18.26 6.57 2.40
N ASP A 45 -19.19 7.23 1.71
CA ASP A 45 -20.59 7.31 2.13
C ASP A 45 -21.42 6.08 1.68
N GLY A 46 -20.75 5.10 1.06
CA GLY A 46 -21.38 3.89 0.61
C GLY A 46 -21.33 3.72 -0.90
N GLY A 47 -22.01 2.70 -1.40
CA GLY A 47 -22.08 2.37 -2.80
C GLY A 47 -22.55 0.95 -3.01
N SER A 48 -22.74 0.59 -4.26
CA SER A 48 -23.40 -0.66 -4.65
C SER A 48 -22.71 -1.34 -5.84
N VAL A 49 -23.04 -2.59 -6.05
CA VAL A 49 -22.66 -3.32 -7.27
C VAL A 49 -23.65 -2.99 -8.38
N ALA A 50 -23.14 -2.41 -9.45
CA ALA A 50 -23.95 -1.99 -10.60
C ALA A 50 -23.54 -2.70 -11.89
N ARG A 51 -24.51 -2.88 -12.80
CA ARG A 51 -24.27 -3.27 -14.18
C ARG A 51 -24.40 -2.03 -15.05
N THR A 52 -23.35 -1.71 -15.82
CA THR A 52 -23.32 -0.53 -16.69
C THR A 52 -22.82 -0.89 -18.08
N SER A 53 -22.93 0.01 -19.03
CA SER A 53 -22.27 -0.16 -20.33
C SER A 53 -20.75 -0.16 -20.18
N ARG A 54 -20.04 -0.79 -21.10
CA ARG A 54 -18.58 -0.77 -21.15
C ARG A 54 -18.04 0.67 -21.33
N GLY A 55 -18.78 1.52 -22.05
CA GLY A 55 -18.44 2.93 -22.21
C GLY A 55 -18.52 3.71 -20.90
N GLU A 56 -19.57 3.51 -20.12
CA GLU A 56 -19.72 4.12 -18.80
C GLU A 56 -18.67 3.60 -17.82
N PHE A 57 -18.40 2.29 -17.82
CA PHE A 57 -17.33 1.69 -17.03
C PHE A 57 -15.96 2.28 -17.38
N SER A 58 -15.66 2.50 -18.65
CA SER A 58 -14.35 3.03 -19.08
C SER A 58 -14.20 4.53 -18.82
N ALA A 59 -15.30 5.28 -18.88
CA ALA A 59 -15.29 6.75 -18.85
C ALA A 59 -14.25 7.36 -19.82
N GLY A 60 -14.06 6.73 -20.98
CA GLY A 60 -13.10 7.14 -22.01
C GLY A 60 -11.65 6.69 -21.77
N ALA A 61 -11.35 6.04 -20.65
CA ALA A 61 -10.00 5.53 -20.37
C ALA A 61 -9.77 4.16 -21.05
N PRO A 62 -8.52 3.79 -21.36
CA PRO A 62 -8.19 2.48 -21.90
C PRO A 62 -8.55 1.35 -20.92
N ILE A 63 -9.25 0.33 -21.42
CA ILE A 63 -9.57 -0.86 -20.63
C ILE A 63 -8.45 -1.88 -20.78
N ARG A 64 -8.00 -2.45 -19.67
CA ARG A 64 -7.03 -3.56 -19.61
C ARG A 64 -7.71 -4.81 -19.06
N VAL A 65 -7.36 -5.97 -19.58
CA VAL A 65 -7.74 -7.26 -19.00
C VAL A 65 -6.73 -7.65 -17.92
N ILE A 66 -7.21 -8.07 -16.77
CA ILE A 66 -6.38 -8.47 -15.63
C ILE A 66 -6.37 -10.00 -15.53
N THR A 67 -5.17 -10.57 -15.57
CA THR A 67 -4.96 -12.02 -15.51
C THR A 67 -4.31 -12.50 -14.22
N ASP A 68 -3.85 -11.58 -13.36
CA ASP A 68 -3.19 -11.89 -12.10
C ASP A 68 -4.01 -11.36 -10.90
N PRO A 69 -4.34 -12.20 -9.90
CA PRO A 69 -4.12 -13.65 -9.88
C PRO A 69 -4.90 -14.37 -10.98
N PRO A 70 -4.52 -15.59 -11.40
CA PRO A 70 -5.28 -16.34 -12.41
C PRO A 70 -6.70 -16.64 -11.91
N ALA A 71 -7.65 -16.67 -12.83
CA ALA A 71 -9.02 -17.05 -12.52
C ALA A 71 -9.08 -18.54 -12.14
N LEU A 72 -9.83 -18.89 -11.09
CA LEU A 72 -10.06 -20.25 -10.64
C LEU A 72 -11.44 -20.78 -11.08
N HIS A 73 -12.31 -19.90 -11.57
CA HIS A 73 -13.63 -20.24 -12.07
C HIS A 73 -13.73 -20.07 -13.58
N PRO A 74 -14.59 -20.85 -14.27
CA PRO A 74 -14.87 -20.67 -15.69
C PRO A 74 -15.50 -19.29 -15.99
N PRO A 75 -15.36 -18.75 -17.22
CA PRO A 75 -15.87 -17.43 -17.57
C PRO A 75 -17.37 -17.22 -17.30
N ASP A 76 -18.18 -18.23 -17.56
CA ASP A 76 -19.63 -18.16 -17.32
C ASP A 76 -19.97 -18.12 -15.83
N GLU A 77 -19.25 -18.85 -15.01
CA GLU A 77 -19.41 -18.82 -13.56
C GLU A 77 -18.96 -17.46 -12.99
N ILE A 78 -17.85 -16.90 -13.47
CA ILE A 78 -17.39 -15.56 -13.07
C ILE A 78 -18.48 -14.51 -13.37
N ALA A 79 -19.05 -14.56 -14.57
CA ALA A 79 -20.12 -13.64 -14.97
C ALA A 79 -21.40 -13.86 -14.14
N ALA A 80 -21.77 -15.10 -13.86
CA ALA A 80 -22.94 -15.42 -13.03
C ALA A 80 -22.75 -14.93 -11.59
N ARG A 81 -21.57 -15.12 -11.01
CA ARG A 81 -21.20 -14.60 -9.69
C ARG A 81 -21.28 -13.08 -9.64
N ALA A 82 -20.79 -12.40 -10.67
CA ALA A 82 -20.88 -10.95 -10.76
C ALA A 82 -22.34 -10.48 -10.81
N LEU A 83 -23.17 -11.12 -11.63
CA LEU A 83 -24.59 -10.80 -11.76
C LEU A 83 -25.38 -11.03 -10.47
N SER A 84 -25.05 -12.08 -9.70
CA SER A 84 -25.71 -12.38 -8.43
C SER A 84 -25.53 -11.31 -7.36
N LEU A 85 -24.55 -10.42 -7.51
CA LEU A 85 -24.25 -9.34 -6.58
C LEU A 85 -24.79 -7.98 -7.05
N VAL A 86 -25.39 -7.88 -8.25
CA VAL A 86 -25.96 -6.60 -8.72
C VAL A 86 -27.04 -6.11 -7.76
N GLY A 87 -26.96 -4.85 -7.36
CA GLY A 87 -27.84 -4.24 -6.37
C GLY A 87 -27.41 -4.47 -4.91
N ARG A 88 -26.33 -5.21 -4.67
CA ARG A 88 -25.81 -5.37 -3.32
C ARG A 88 -25.11 -4.08 -2.87
N ASP A 89 -25.55 -3.57 -1.72
CA ASP A 89 -24.94 -2.44 -1.04
C ASP A 89 -23.70 -2.88 -0.23
N GLY A 90 -22.96 -1.89 0.28
CA GLY A 90 -21.84 -2.12 1.18
C GLY A 90 -20.47 -1.89 0.54
N TYR A 91 -20.40 -1.10 -0.53
CA TYR A 91 -19.12 -0.64 -1.06
C TYR A 91 -18.34 0.12 0.01
N CYS A 92 -17.09 -0.25 0.19
CA CYS A 92 -16.13 0.43 1.05
C CYS A 92 -14.76 0.43 0.39
N PRO A 93 -14.10 1.58 0.20
CA PRO A 93 -12.81 1.65 -0.48
C PRO A 93 -11.72 0.77 0.14
N VAL A 94 -11.81 0.48 1.44
CA VAL A 94 -10.79 -0.27 2.19
C VAL A 94 -11.09 -1.76 2.26
N VAL A 95 -12.33 -2.15 2.53
CA VAL A 95 -12.69 -3.55 2.85
C VAL A 95 -13.53 -4.23 1.77
N GLU A 96 -14.34 -3.48 1.01
CA GLU A 96 -15.21 -4.03 -0.05
C GLU A 96 -15.20 -3.13 -1.29
N ASN A 97 -14.04 -2.98 -1.93
CA ASN A 97 -13.88 -2.16 -3.13
C ASN A 97 -14.06 -2.99 -4.43
N CYS A 98 -13.97 -2.30 -5.56
CA CYS A 98 -14.12 -2.89 -6.88
C CYS A 98 -13.11 -4.02 -7.18
N GLU A 99 -11.89 -3.95 -6.63
CA GLU A 99 -10.89 -5.00 -6.81
C GLU A 99 -11.22 -6.24 -5.98
N HIS A 100 -11.68 -6.08 -4.72
CA HIS A 100 -12.19 -7.19 -3.90
C HIS A 100 -13.34 -7.91 -4.59
N PHE A 101 -14.30 -7.15 -5.15
CA PHE A 101 -15.41 -7.69 -5.92
C PHE A 101 -14.93 -8.51 -7.12
N ALA A 102 -14.10 -7.93 -7.98
CA ALA A 102 -13.65 -8.57 -9.20
C ALA A 102 -12.77 -9.80 -8.93
N THR A 103 -11.91 -9.74 -7.91
CA THR A 103 -11.07 -10.86 -7.47
C THR A 103 -11.94 -11.99 -6.93
N TRP A 104 -12.92 -11.69 -6.08
CA TRP A 104 -13.84 -12.70 -5.55
C TRP A 104 -14.66 -13.39 -6.65
N CYS A 105 -15.14 -12.65 -7.65
CA CYS A 105 -15.85 -13.26 -8.78
C CYS A 105 -14.97 -14.29 -9.51
N ALA A 106 -13.69 -13.99 -9.69
CA ALA A 106 -12.77 -14.82 -10.47
C ALA A 106 -12.14 -15.97 -9.67
N THR A 107 -11.92 -15.81 -8.37
CA THR A 107 -11.13 -16.76 -7.56
C THR A 107 -11.89 -17.35 -6.38
N GLY A 108 -13.00 -16.77 -5.98
CA GLY A 108 -13.70 -17.12 -4.73
C GLY A 108 -13.10 -16.47 -3.48
N GLU A 109 -11.94 -15.86 -3.58
CA GLU A 109 -11.26 -15.20 -2.47
C GLU A 109 -11.41 -13.68 -2.56
N ARG A 110 -11.55 -13.01 -1.42
CA ARG A 110 -11.60 -11.56 -1.33
C ARG A 110 -10.20 -11.01 -1.10
N GLY A 111 -9.68 -10.25 -2.04
CA GLY A 111 -8.38 -9.63 -1.94
C GLY A 111 -8.31 -8.34 -2.76
N SER A 112 -7.56 -7.35 -2.28
CA SER A 112 -7.25 -6.14 -3.03
C SER A 112 -5.77 -5.82 -2.88
N ARG A 113 -5.05 -5.92 -3.98
CA ARG A 113 -3.62 -5.57 -4.01
C ARG A 113 -3.38 -4.10 -3.65
N GLN A 114 -4.31 -3.21 -4.01
CA GLN A 114 -4.21 -1.79 -3.68
C GLN A 114 -4.28 -1.58 -2.16
N VAL A 115 -5.22 -2.26 -1.49
CA VAL A 115 -5.36 -2.20 -0.03
C VAL A 115 -4.17 -2.86 0.65
N ASP A 116 -3.74 -4.03 0.18
CA ASP A 116 -2.59 -4.75 0.75
C ASP A 116 -1.30 -3.94 0.64
N LEU A 117 -1.06 -3.29 -0.51
CA LEU A 117 0.09 -2.40 -0.69
C LEU A 117 0.04 -1.19 0.24
N LEU A 118 -1.14 -0.58 0.41
CA LEU A 118 -1.30 0.55 1.32
C LEU A 118 -1.09 0.11 2.78
N ALA A 119 -1.67 -1.01 3.19
CA ALA A 119 -1.50 -1.56 4.53
C ALA A 119 -0.03 -1.89 4.82
N ALA A 120 0.67 -2.53 3.88
CA ALA A 120 2.10 -2.82 3.99
C ALA A 120 2.94 -1.53 4.13
N ARG A 121 2.57 -0.47 3.39
CA ARG A 121 3.23 0.83 3.47
C ARG A 121 3.04 1.48 4.84
N VAL A 122 1.81 1.52 5.33
CA VAL A 122 1.49 2.07 6.66
C VAL A 122 2.23 1.29 7.75
N ALA A 123 2.21 -0.05 7.69
CA ALA A 123 2.93 -0.90 8.65
C ALA A 123 4.45 -0.66 8.62
N SER A 124 5.02 -0.52 7.42
CA SER A 124 6.43 -0.20 7.21
C SER A 124 6.82 1.13 7.86
N THR A 125 6.06 2.17 7.59
CA THR A 125 6.32 3.51 8.14
C THR A 125 6.16 3.50 9.66
N ALA A 126 5.11 2.88 10.18
CA ALA A 126 4.89 2.75 11.63
C ALA A 126 6.04 2.01 12.32
N SER A 127 6.53 0.92 11.72
CA SER A 127 7.66 0.15 12.26
C SER A 127 8.95 0.96 12.30
N ARG A 128 9.23 1.76 11.27
CA ARG A 128 10.40 2.65 11.24
C ARG A 128 10.33 3.74 12.30
N VAL A 129 9.15 4.35 12.45
CA VAL A 129 8.92 5.35 13.49
C VAL A 129 9.07 4.73 14.88
N ALA A 130 8.49 3.55 15.12
CA ALA A 130 8.62 2.84 16.38
C ALA A 130 10.08 2.48 16.70
N ALA A 131 10.87 2.04 15.72
CA ALA A 131 12.29 1.75 15.89
C ALA A 131 13.08 3.00 16.28
N VAL A 132 12.78 4.16 15.68
CA VAL A 132 13.42 5.43 16.04
C VAL A 132 13.04 5.89 17.45
N VAL A 133 11.77 5.74 17.83
CA VAL A 133 11.29 6.04 19.18
C VAL A 133 11.98 5.13 20.21
N ALA A 134 12.05 3.82 19.93
CA ALA A 134 12.73 2.86 20.79
C ALA A 134 14.24 3.18 20.93
N ALA A 135 14.91 3.51 19.81
CA ALA A 135 16.30 3.94 19.85
C ALA A 135 16.51 5.22 20.70
N ARG A 136 15.59 6.19 20.60
CA ARG A 136 15.63 7.40 21.42
C ARG A 136 15.43 7.12 22.92
N THR A 137 14.49 6.25 23.26
CA THR A 137 14.23 5.88 24.66
C THR A 137 15.38 5.09 25.24
N ALA A 138 15.96 4.15 24.48
CA ALA A 138 17.13 3.38 24.89
C ALA A 138 18.37 4.28 25.08
N ALA A 139 18.61 5.24 24.16
CA ALA A 139 19.71 6.18 24.29
C ALA A 139 19.52 7.14 25.47
N GLY A 140 18.28 7.60 25.73
CA GLY A 140 17.97 8.40 26.93
C GLY A 140 18.17 7.63 28.23
N ALA A 141 17.93 6.32 28.25
CA ALA A 141 18.24 5.44 29.38
C ALA A 141 19.77 5.27 29.56
N ALA A 142 20.49 5.01 28.46
CA ALA A 142 21.94 4.90 28.44
C ALA A 142 22.64 6.25 28.82
N GLU A 143 22.05 7.37 28.41
CA GLU A 143 22.54 8.70 28.77
C GLU A 143 22.51 8.98 30.29
N ARG A 144 21.50 8.49 31.00
CA ARG A 144 21.43 8.59 32.48
C ARG A 144 22.57 7.81 33.15
N VAL A 145 23.09 6.79 32.47
CA VAL A 145 24.22 5.99 32.92
C VAL A 145 25.56 6.62 32.46
N LEU A 146 25.59 7.31 31.29
CA LEU A 146 26.78 7.82 30.62
C LEU A 146 27.03 9.34 30.79
N ILE A 147 26.25 10.02 31.64
CA ILE A 147 26.38 11.49 31.90
C ILE A 147 27.79 11.95 32.28
N ARG A 148 28.74 11.03 32.47
CA ARG A 148 30.12 11.33 32.84
C ARG A 148 31.16 11.35 31.71
N THR A 149 30.77 11.15 30.44
CA THR A 149 31.74 11.12 29.33
C THR A 149 31.30 11.95 28.13
N ALA A 150 32.27 12.51 27.38
CA ALA A 150 32.12 13.41 26.24
C ALA A 150 31.29 12.82 25.03
N LEU A 151 30.90 11.54 25.08
CA LEU A 151 30.05 10.90 24.09
C LEU A 151 28.58 11.37 24.12
N GLY A 152 28.12 11.97 25.22
CA GLY A 152 26.70 12.35 25.40
C GLY A 152 26.19 13.41 24.42
N THR A 153 27.07 14.31 23.93
CA THR A 153 26.64 15.38 22.99
C THR A 153 26.43 14.89 21.59
N THR A 154 27.21 13.94 21.09
CA THR A 154 27.11 13.40 19.73
C THR A 154 25.85 12.53 19.57
N VAL A 155 25.54 11.75 20.61
CA VAL A 155 24.31 10.92 20.64
C VAL A 155 23.06 11.79 20.70
N ARG A 156 23.03 12.87 21.46
CA ARG A 156 21.89 13.80 21.54
C ARG A 156 21.58 14.45 20.22
N PHE A 157 22.61 14.88 19.49
CA PHE A 157 22.41 15.54 18.17
C PHE A 157 21.90 14.55 17.12
N GLY A 158 22.49 13.35 17.04
CA GLY A 158 22.07 12.30 16.10
C GLY A 158 20.60 11.88 16.26
N LEU A 159 20.15 11.68 17.50
CA LEU A 159 18.80 11.24 17.79
C LEU A 159 17.70 12.27 17.48
N ARG A 160 18.00 13.57 17.58
CA ARG A 160 17.05 14.63 17.21
C ARG A 160 16.76 14.68 15.71
N THR A 161 17.69 14.21 14.89
CA THR A 161 17.57 14.23 13.40
C THR A 161 16.99 12.94 12.81
N LEU A 162 16.90 11.84 13.58
CA LEU A 162 16.47 10.55 13.07
C LEU A 162 14.99 10.53 12.61
N LEU A 163 14.08 11.19 13.31
CA LEU A 163 12.68 11.23 12.95
C LEU A 163 12.42 11.98 11.62
N PRO A 164 12.94 13.20 11.43
CA PRO A 164 12.88 13.87 10.15
C PRO A 164 13.55 13.06 9.02
N ALA A 165 14.70 12.43 9.31
CA ALA A 165 15.42 11.62 8.33
C ALA A 165 14.58 10.43 7.79
N THR A 166 13.86 9.73 8.67
CA THR A 166 13.01 8.61 8.26
C THR A 166 11.82 9.06 7.41
N LEU A 167 11.23 10.21 7.72
CA LEU A 167 10.13 10.77 6.92
C LEU A 167 10.60 11.22 5.53
N VAL A 168 11.78 11.86 5.46
CA VAL A 168 12.36 12.27 4.17
C VAL A 168 12.75 11.06 3.32
N ALA A 169 13.33 10.02 3.94
CA ALA A 169 13.68 8.78 3.26
C ALA A 169 12.45 8.03 2.73
N GLU A 170 11.36 8.01 3.50
CA GLU A 170 10.09 7.39 3.07
C GLU A 170 9.47 8.17 1.91
N GLY A 171 9.48 9.50 1.96
CA GLY A 171 9.02 10.36 0.86
C GLY A 171 9.82 10.10 -0.42
N ALA A 172 11.15 9.99 -0.32
CA ALA A 172 12.02 9.66 -1.46
C ALA A 172 11.74 8.25 -2.02
N ALA A 173 11.48 7.28 -1.16
CA ALA A 173 11.13 5.92 -1.57
C ALA A 173 9.79 5.90 -2.35
N ILE A 174 8.78 6.57 -1.83
CA ILE A 174 7.46 6.66 -2.49
C ILE A 174 7.58 7.35 -3.84
N ALA A 175 8.30 8.47 -3.92
CA ALA A 175 8.49 9.22 -5.15
C ALA A 175 9.24 8.40 -6.21
N ALA A 176 10.29 7.67 -5.83
CA ALA A 176 11.05 6.82 -6.74
C ALA A 176 10.24 5.62 -7.24
N GLU A 177 9.48 4.97 -6.37
CA GLU A 177 8.59 3.86 -6.75
C GLU A 177 7.51 4.35 -7.72
N TRP A 178 6.88 5.48 -7.42
CA TRP A 178 5.85 6.07 -8.25
C TRP A 178 6.40 6.48 -9.63
N SER A 179 7.56 7.15 -9.70
CA SER A 179 8.16 7.54 -10.97
C SER A 179 8.60 6.33 -11.80
N ALA A 180 9.13 5.28 -11.19
CA ALA A 180 9.45 4.03 -11.87
C ALA A 180 8.18 3.34 -12.43
N HIS A 181 7.10 3.37 -11.67
CA HIS A 181 5.81 2.84 -12.13
C HIS A 181 5.25 3.64 -13.32
N GLN A 182 5.31 4.98 -13.28
CA GLN A 182 4.92 5.84 -14.40
C GLN A 182 5.80 5.60 -15.65
N ALA A 183 7.07 5.24 -15.48
CA ALA A 183 7.96 4.87 -16.56
C ALA A 183 7.68 3.48 -17.14
N GLY A 184 6.64 2.78 -16.68
CA GLY A 184 6.22 1.48 -17.20
C GLY A 184 7.04 0.28 -16.69
N HIS A 185 7.81 0.45 -15.60
CA HIS A 185 8.54 -0.66 -14.99
C HIS A 185 7.59 -1.62 -14.27
N SER A 186 8.01 -2.88 -14.17
CA SER A 186 7.25 -3.89 -13.42
C SER A 186 7.11 -3.50 -11.94
N PRO A 187 6.05 -3.95 -11.22
CA PRO A 187 5.85 -3.63 -9.81
C PRO A 187 7.05 -3.95 -8.92
N GLU A 188 7.75 -5.05 -9.20
CA GLU A 188 8.97 -5.40 -8.47
C GLU A 188 10.12 -4.42 -8.70
N ARG A 189 10.32 -3.96 -9.94
CA ARG A 189 11.35 -2.98 -10.26
C ARG A 189 11.04 -1.64 -9.63
N SER A 190 9.78 -1.21 -9.68
CA SER A 190 9.33 0.01 -9.05
C SER A 190 9.55 -0.02 -7.54
N ARG A 191 9.20 -1.14 -6.89
CA ARG A 191 9.44 -1.34 -5.46
C ARG A 191 10.93 -1.30 -5.12
N ARG A 192 11.79 -1.98 -5.87
CA ARG A 192 13.25 -1.95 -5.67
C ARG A 192 13.83 -0.54 -5.84
N ALA A 193 13.33 0.24 -6.80
CA ALA A 193 13.71 1.63 -6.96
C ALA A 193 13.34 2.46 -5.72
N GLY A 194 12.15 2.26 -5.16
CA GLY A 194 11.73 2.89 -3.91
C GLY A 194 12.61 2.49 -2.73
N GLU A 195 12.91 1.21 -2.56
CA GLU A 195 13.75 0.72 -1.45
C GLU A 195 15.18 1.26 -1.53
N SER A 196 15.77 1.29 -2.73
CA SER A 196 17.12 1.83 -2.91
C SER A 196 17.18 3.35 -2.68
N ALA A 197 16.18 4.10 -3.14
CA ALA A 197 16.09 5.53 -2.91
C ALA A 197 15.91 5.86 -1.41
N GLY A 198 15.07 5.14 -0.71
CA GLY A 198 14.86 5.30 0.73
C GLY A 198 16.11 5.00 1.53
N MET A 199 16.82 3.92 1.20
CA MET A 199 18.08 3.56 1.85
C MET A 199 19.18 4.61 1.60
N ALA A 200 19.35 5.06 0.35
CA ALA A 200 20.33 6.09 0.01
C ALA A 200 20.04 7.42 0.71
N THR A 201 18.76 7.83 0.74
CA THR A 201 18.35 9.06 1.42
C THR A 201 18.55 8.97 2.92
N SER A 202 18.22 7.85 3.55
CA SER A 202 18.44 7.63 4.98
C SER A 202 19.93 7.68 5.32
N ALA A 203 20.79 7.06 4.48
CA ALA A 203 22.23 7.11 4.64
C ALA A 203 22.77 8.55 4.50
N ALA A 204 22.34 9.28 3.47
CA ALA A 204 22.79 10.64 3.20
C ALA A 204 22.39 11.62 4.30
N VAL A 205 21.14 11.56 4.79
CA VAL A 205 20.67 12.46 5.86
C VAL A 205 21.40 12.17 7.17
N CYS A 206 21.63 10.90 7.52
CA CYS A 206 22.38 10.54 8.72
C CYS A 206 23.87 10.90 8.59
N ALA A 207 24.47 10.76 7.42
CA ALA A 207 25.85 11.21 7.15
C ALA A 207 25.99 12.73 7.29
N ALA A 208 25.06 13.49 6.69
CA ALA A 208 25.03 14.94 6.79
C ALA A 208 24.86 15.43 8.24
N ALA A 209 24.00 14.77 9.01
CA ALA A 209 23.81 15.07 10.42
C ALA A 209 25.08 14.80 11.27
N ALA A 210 25.90 13.84 10.85
CA ALA A 210 27.13 13.48 11.53
C ALA A 210 28.36 14.28 11.06
N ALA A 211 28.25 15.05 9.98
CA ALA A 211 29.37 15.74 9.33
C ALA A 211 30.13 16.72 10.25
N ALA A 212 29.43 17.37 11.19
CA ALA A 212 30.02 18.28 12.16
C ALA A 212 31.03 17.59 13.10
N ALA A 213 30.98 16.26 13.24
CA ALA A 213 31.86 15.48 14.10
C ALA A 213 33.07 14.90 13.36
N GLY A 214 33.25 15.23 12.06
CA GLY A 214 34.41 14.86 11.24
C GLY A 214 34.17 13.65 10.29
N PRO A 215 35.20 13.33 9.46
CA PRO A 215 35.07 12.37 8.38
C PRO A 215 34.64 10.94 8.82
N ALA A 216 35.18 10.47 9.94
CA ALA A 216 34.85 9.17 10.49
C ALA A 216 33.36 9.11 10.92
N ALA A 217 32.82 10.21 11.44
CA ALA A 217 31.42 10.30 11.84
C ALA A 217 30.47 10.30 10.63
N ILE A 218 30.88 10.84 9.49
CA ILE A 218 30.10 10.78 8.23
C ILE A 218 29.86 9.31 7.83
N VAL A 219 30.93 8.51 7.79
CA VAL A 219 30.84 7.09 7.44
C VAL A 219 29.97 6.34 8.44
N THR A 220 30.16 6.57 9.73
CA THR A 220 29.35 5.94 10.78
C THR A 220 27.86 6.34 10.68
N GLY A 221 27.60 7.62 10.39
CA GLY A 221 26.26 8.15 10.16
C GLY A 221 25.58 7.49 8.95
N ALA A 222 26.29 7.36 7.83
CA ALA A 222 25.77 6.68 6.64
C ALA A 222 25.41 5.23 6.94
N LEU A 223 26.30 4.49 7.60
CA LEU A 223 26.04 3.09 7.98
C LEU A 223 24.85 2.97 8.95
N ALA A 224 24.74 3.87 9.90
CA ALA A 224 23.60 3.92 10.81
C ALA A 224 22.29 4.19 10.08
N GLY A 225 22.27 5.11 9.10
CA GLY A 225 21.11 5.39 8.26
C GLY A 225 20.66 4.18 7.44
N MET A 226 21.62 3.46 6.84
CA MET A 226 21.32 2.21 6.12
C MET A 226 20.77 1.13 7.06
N ALA A 227 21.36 0.94 8.24
CA ALA A 227 20.90 -0.03 9.22
C ALA A 227 19.49 0.27 9.73
N LEU A 228 19.15 1.53 9.94
CA LEU A 228 17.80 1.97 10.33
C LEU A 228 16.78 1.67 9.22
N TRP A 229 17.14 1.92 7.97
CA TRP A 229 16.27 1.61 6.84
C TRP A 229 16.01 0.11 6.70
N LEU A 230 17.07 -0.70 6.72
CA LEU A 230 16.98 -2.15 6.58
C LEU A 230 16.23 -2.79 7.77
N GLY A 231 16.52 -2.34 8.99
CA GLY A 231 15.83 -2.82 10.18
C GLY A 231 14.34 -2.50 10.17
N GLY A 232 13.97 -1.30 9.76
CA GLY A 232 12.56 -0.90 9.57
C GLY A 232 11.87 -1.72 8.48
N SER A 233 12.54 -2.00 7.36
CA SER A 233 12.00 -2.81 6.27
C SER A 233 11.82 -4.28 6.69
N ALA A 234 12.75 -4.85 7.45
CA ALA A 234 12.64 -6.19 8.00
C ALA A 234 11.48 -6.31 9.01
N ALA A 235 11.34 -5.34 9.91
CA ALA A 235 10.24 -5.29 10.88
C ALA A 235 8.87 -5.16 10.17
N ALA A 236 8.81 -4.36 9.11
CA ALA A 236 7.62 -4.23 8.28
C ALA A 236 7.24 -5.54 7.59
N GLY A 237 8.22 -6.28 7.07
CA GLY A 237 7.98 -7.60 6.45
C GLY A 237 7.48 -8.65 7.45
N VAL A 238 7.86 -8.54 8.72
CA VAL A 238 7.31 -9.40 9.79
C VAL A 238 5.87 -8.98 10.11
N ALA A 239 5.61 -7.67 10.25
CA ALA A 239 4.28 -7.14 10.51
C ALA A 239 3.30 -7.46 9.37
N GLU A 240 3.73 -7.32 8.12
CA GLU A 240 2.94 -7.70 6.95
C GLU A 240 2.56 -9.18 6.97
N ARG A 241 3.48 -10.08 7.33
CA ARG A 241 3.20 -11.52 7.47
C ARG A 241 2.23 -11.83 8.61
N ALA A 242 2.33 -11.09 9.72
CA ALA A 242 1.43 -11.23 10.86
C ALA A 242 0.02 -10.67 10.59
N LEU A 243 -0.07 -9.65 9.73
CA LEU A 243 -1.32 -9.00 9.33
C LEU A 243 -1.96 -9.61 8.07
N ARG A 244 -1.30 -10.56 7.40
CA ARG A 244 -1.93 -11.31 6.32
C ARG A 244 -3.17 -12.00 6.86
N PRO A 245 -4.36 -11.77 6.27
CA PRO A 245 -5.61 -12.37 6.75
C PRO A 245 -5.62 -13.86 6.44
N GLY A 246 -4.96 -14.61 7.30
CA GLY A 246 -5.11 -16.06 7.46
C GLY A 246 -5.99 -16.38 8.65
N ALA A 247 -6.44 -15.38 9.42
CA ALA A 247 -7.41 -15.50 10.53
C ALA A 247 -7.70 -14.12 11.11
N PRO A 248 -8.78 -13.85 11.75
CA PRO A 248 -10.19 -14.09 11.51
C PRO A 248 -10.99 -12.77 11.51
N CYS A 249 -11.37 -12.26 10.38
CA CYS A 249 -12.60 -11.45 10.34
C CYS A 249 -13.82 -12.35 10.10
N ARG A 250 -13.81 -13.56 10.66
CA ARG A 250 -14.90 -14.54 10.52
C ARG A 250 -16.08 -14.27 11.43
N ASP A 251 -15.96 -13.44 12.46
CA ASP A 251 -16.96 -13.39 13.52
C ASP A 251 -17.76 -12.09 13.65
N ALA A 252 -17.56 -11.10 12.76
CA ALA A 252 -18.34 -9.85 12.86
C ALA A 252 -19.69 -9.86 12.10
N LYS A 253 -20.01 -10.89 11.29
CA LYS A 253 -21.31 -11.03 10.59
C LYS A 253 -21.80 -12.47 10.46
N ALA A 254 -21.66 -13.28 11.48
CA ALA A 254 -22.34 -14.60 11.57
C ALA A 254 -23.83 -14.49 11.98
N GLY A 255 -24.47 -13.33 11.78
CA GLY A 255 -25.84 -13.06 12.22
C GLY A 255 -26.90 -12.89 11.14
N GLN A 256 -26.56 -12.98 9.87
CA GLN A 256 -27.58 -12.97 8.81
C GLN A 256 -27.53 -14.30 8.04
N ARG A 257 -28.13 -15.34 8.65
CA ARG A 257 -28.59 -16.51 7.89
C ARG A 257 -29.75 -16.06 7.03
N LEU A 258 -29.65 -16.41 5.77
CA LEU A 258 -30.78 -16.46 4.85
C LEU A 258 -31.74 -17.53 5.35
N GLU A 259 -32.96 -17.14 5.72
CA GLU A 259 -34.15 -17.93 5.50
C GLU A 259 -34.67 -17.65 4.10
#